data_40addba4b3b0f5c598be45454e170cc1
#
_entry.id   40addba4b3b0f5c598be45454e170cc1
#
_cell.length_a   1.000
_cell.length_b   1.000
_cell.length_c   1.000
_cell.angle_alpha   90.00
_cell.angle_beta   90.00
_cell.angle_gamma   90.00
#
_symmetry.space_group_name_H-M   'P 1'
#
loop_
_entity.id
_entity.type
_entity.pdbx_description
1 polymer ?
#
loop_
_entity_poly.entity_id
_entity_poly.type
_entity_poly.pdbx_seq_one_letter_code
_entity_poly.pdbx_strand_id
1 'polypeptide(L)'
;VTQSDGTELNVRIYGDEHFNWLTTEDGVLLVKEGNNYYIAETTSYGTLKATNYIAHNANKRVPAEIKAIKKQDLSRFRSYAIKKASPAKAMGTGNSGVKYFPHSGSPKALVILVEFSDTPFQSGEKAKNVFEHFLKGKDENNLPDGYEAYTGSYKNNNLRNKGSVSDYFYDMSKGTYTPKFDVVGPYKLNHSSLYYGQGDKDNTYALVSDACKAADKDVDFSRYDADGDGM
;
A
#
# COMPACT_ATOMS: atom_id res chain seq x y z
N VAL A 1 -2.28 15.90 -19.78
CA VAL A 1 -2.36 14.78 -20.73
C VAL A 1 -2.84 15.29 -22.07
N THR A 2 -2.29 14.76 -23.18
CA THR A 2 -2.77 15.07 -24.54
C THR A 2 -3.75 13.99 -24.97
N GLN A 3 -4.89 14.38 -25.49
CA GLN A 3 -5.96 13.49 -25.91
C GLN A 3 -5.91 13.21 -27.44
N SER A 4 -6.70 12.27 -27.93
CA SER A 4 -6.68 11.87 -29.35
C SER A 4 -7.12 12.97 -30.31
N ASP A 5 -7.88 13.95 -29.84
CA ASP A 5 -8.28 15.14 -30.61
C ASP A 5 -7.25 16.28 -30.61
N GLY A 6 -6.07 16.02 -30.02
CA GLY A 6 -4.97 16.99 -29.88
C GLY A 6 -5.16 18.02 -28.77
N THR A 7 -6.22 17.92 -27.97
CA THR A 7 -6.41 18.83 -26.85
C THR A 7 -5.62 18.40 -25.62
N GLU A 8 -5.22 19.37 -24.79
CA GLU A 8 -4.59 19.13 -23.50
C GLU A 8 -5.64 19.23 -22.40
N LEU A 9 -5.63 18.25 -21.49
CA LEU A 9 -6.47 18.21 -20.31
C LEU A 9 -5.63 18.08 -19.05
N ASN A 10 -5.90 18.92 -18.03
CA ASN A 10 -5.35 18.79 -16.70
C ASN A 10 -6.23 17.86 -15.88
N VAL A 11 -5.64 16.74 -15.46
CA VAL A 11 -6.37 15.67 -14.73
C VAL A 11 -5.79 15.57 -13.33
N ARG A 12 -6.65 15.46 -12.34
CA ARG A 12 -6.32 15.13 -10.95
C ARG A 12 -6.81 13.73 -10.61
N ILE A 13 -6.01 13.01 -9.84
CA ILE A 13 -6.35 11.69 -9.31
C ILE A 13 -6.59 11.83 -7.82
N TYR A 14 -7.68 11.26 -7.35
CA TYR A 14 -8.05 11.19 -5.95
C TYR A 14 -8.30 9.76 -5.54
N GLY A 15 -8.15 9.47 -4.24
CA GLY A 15 -8.37 8.14 -3.67
C GLY A 15 -7.07 7.44 -3.31
N ASP A 16 -7.17 6.14 -3.13
CA ASP A 16 -6.09 5.25 -2.70
C ASP A 16 -5.98 4.00 -3.61
N GLU A 17 -5.20 3.02 -3.20
CA GLU A 17 -5.02 1.75 -3.93
C GLU A 17 -6.29 0.91 -4.03
N HIS A 18 -7.28 1.13 -3.15
CA HIS A 18 -8.54 0.37 -3.16
C HIS A 18 -9.61 1.02 -4.02
N PHE A 19 -9.62 2.36 -4.05
CA PHE A 19 -10.57 3.10 -4.86
C PHE A 19 -10.03 4.48 -5.23
N ASN A 20 -9.91 4.73 -6.52
CA ASN A 20 -9.50 6.02 -7.04
C ASN A 20 -10.44 6.53 -8.12
N TRP A 21 -10.44 7.84 -8.35
CA TRP A 21 -11.22 8.48 -9.40
C TRP A 21 -10.49 9.69 -9.97
N LEU A 22 -10.94 10.11 -11.13
CA LEU A 22 -10.34 11.17 -11.91
C LEU A 22 -11.26 12.40 -11.98
N THR A 23 -10.67 13.59 -11.91
CA THR A 23 -11.38 14.84 -12.13
C THR A 23 -10.56 15.81 -12.96
N THR A 24 -11.21 16.82 -13.51
CA THR A 24 -10.53 18.05 -13.95
C THR A 24 -10.07 18.87 -12.75
N GLU A 25 -9.30 19.93 -12.97
CA GLU A 25 -8.85 20.84 -11.90
C GLU A 25 -10.00 21.48 -11.12
N ASP A 26 -11.11 21.78 -11.79
CA ASP A 26 -12.32 22.33 -11.19
C ASP A 26 -13.31 21.27 -10.69
N GLY A 27 -12.87 20.00 -10.61
CA GLY A 27 -13.58 18.94 -9.89
C GLY A 27 -14.65 18.20 -10.69
N VAL A 28 -14.70 18.34 -12.02
CA VAL A 28 -15.61 17.56 -12.87
C VAL A 28 -15.15 16.11 -12.92
N LEU A 29 -16.05 15.17 -12.62
CA LEU A 29 -15.76 13.75 -12.62
C LEU A 29 -15.51 13.23 -14.05
N LEU A 30 -14.49 12.39 -14.19
CA LEU A 30 -14.04 11.86 -15.46
C LEU A 30 -14.01 10.33 -15.46
N VAL A 31 -14.16 9.75 -16.65
CA VAL A 31 -13.85 8.34 -16.93
C VAL A 31 -12.82 8.28 -18.04
N LYS A 32 -11.77 7.48 -17.86
CA LYS A 32 -10.76 7.23 -18.90
C LYS A 32 -11.16 6.02 -19.72
N GLU A 33 -11.20 6.19 -21.03
CA GLU A 33 -11.38 5.09 -22.00
C GLU A 33 -10.30 5.24 -23.10
N GLY A 34 -9.42 4.26 -23.19
CA GLY A 34 -8.27 4.34 -24.11
C GLY A 34 -7.36 5.54 -23.79
N ASN A 35 -7.13 6.38 -24.78
CA ASN A 35 -6.28 7.57 -24.65
C ASN A 35 -7.07 8.85 -24.32
N ASN A 36 -8.38 8.75 -24.13
CA ASN A 36 -9.24 9.89 -23.88
C ASN A 36 -9.85 9.89 -22.47
N TYR A 37 -10.24 11.07 -22.02
CA TYR A 37 -10.98 11.30 -20.79
C TYR A 37 -12.34 11.89 -21.16
N TYR A 38 -13.39 11.26 -20.67
CA TYR A 38 -14.77 11.64 -20.97
C TYR A 38 -15.40 12.24 -19.72
N ILE A 39 -16.32 13.21 -19.93
CA ILE A 39 -17.21 13.68 -18.86
C ILE A 39 -17.95 12.46 -18.32
N ALA A 40 -17.93 12.24 -17.02
CA ALA A 40 -18.62 11.13 -16.40
C ALA A 40 -20.11 11.43 -16.20
N GLU A 41 -20.94 10.41 -16.30
CA GLU A 41 -22.31 10.39 -15.80
C GLU A 41 -22.36 9.56 -14.51
N THR A 42 -23.06 10.07 -13.49
CA THR A 42 -23.27 9.33 -12.24
C THR A 42 -24.48 8.42 -12.39
N THR A 43 -24.29 7.11 -12.25
CA THR A 43 -25.37 6.12 -12.34
C THR A 43 -26.27 6.17 -11.10
N SER A 44 -27.43 5.49 -11.14
CA SER A 44 -28.32 5.34 -9.98
C SER A 44 -27.64 4.68 -8.77
N TYR A 45 -26.57 3.88 -9.00
CA TYR A 45 -25.78 3.21 -7.96
C TYR A 45 -24.60 4.04 -7.45
N GLY A 46 -24.37 5.24 -8.01
CA GLY A 46 -23.27 6.11 -7.65
C GLY A 46 -21.95 5.81 -8.38
N THR A 47 -21.92 4.84 -9.28
CA THR A 47 -20.75 4.56 -10.14
C THR A 47 -20.65 5.59 -11.25
N LEU A 48 -19.48 5.69 -11.87
CA LEU A 48 -19.23 6.56 -13.01
C LEU A 48 -19.31 5.77 -14.32
N LYS A 49 -19.89 6.37 -15.32
CA LYS A 49 -19.93 5.87 -16.69
C LYS A 49 -19.51 7.00 -17.63
N ALA A 50 -18.72 6.68 -18.66
CA ALA A 50 -18.33 7.64 -19.66
C ALA A 50 -19.57 8.12 -20.47
N THR A 51 -19.63 9.42 -20.74
CA THR A 51 -20.52 9.98 -21.75
C THR A 51 -19.81 10.00 -23.12
N ASN A 52 -20.50 10.47 -24.16
CA ASN A 52 -19.89 10.64 -25.48
C ASN A 52 -19.08 11.94 -25.62
N TYR A 53 -18.85 12.68 -24.52
CA TYR A 53 -18.17 13.97 -24.56
C TYR A 53 -16.75 13.83 -24.03
N ILE A 54 -15.76 14.03 -24.91
CA ILE A 54 -14.34 14.19 -24.50
C ILE A 54 -14.28 15.43 -23.60
N ALA A 55 -13.59 15.31 -22.48
CA ALA A 55 -13.53 16.37 -21.49
C ALA A 55 -12.48 17.43 -21.85
N HIS A 56 -12.81 18.68 -21.61
CA HIS A 56 -11.89 19.80 -21.78
C HIS A 56 -11.71 20.59 -20.49
N ASN A 57 -10.61 21.35 -20.43
CA ASN A 57 -10.38 22.31 -19.35
C ASN A 57 -11.52 23.36 -19.34
N ALA A 58 -11.82 23.92 -18.17
CA ALA A 58 -12.98 24.78 -17.94
C ALA A 58 -13.17 25.88 -18.99
N ASN A 59 -12.06 26.48 -19.46
CA ASN A 59 -12.05 27.58 -20.42
C ASN A 59 -12.25 27.14 -21.90
N LYS A 60 -12.27 25.83 -22.17
CA LYS A 60 -12.39 25.26 -23.51
C LYS A 60 -13.64 24.40 -23.71
N ARG A 61 -14.54 24.36 -22.72
CA ARG A 61 -15.75 23.53 -22.74
C ARG A 61 -16.79 24.05 -23.71
N VAL A 62 -17.40 23.12 -24.45
CA VAL A 62 -18.56 23.41 -25.28
C VAL A 62 -19.88 23.31 -24.50
N PRO A 63 -20.98 23.92 -24.97
CA PRO A 63 -22.26 23.91 -24.24
C PRO A 63 -22.82 22.51 -23.93
N ALA A 64 -22.53 21.52 -24.78
CA ALA A 64 -22.93 20.13 -24.56
C ALA A 64 -22.24 19.48 -23.36
N GLU A 65 -20.92 19.73 -23.18
CA GLU A 65 -20.16 19.28 -22.01
C GLU A 65 -20.69 19.92 -20.72
N ILE A 66 -20.94 21.24 -20.75
CA ILE A 66 -21.51 21.96 -19.60
C ILE A 66 -22.87 21.38 -19.19
N LYS A 67 -23.70 20.99 -20.19
CA LYS A 67 -24.97 20.31 -19.93
C LYS A 67 -24.77 18.92 -19.31
N ALA A 68 -23.76 18.16 -19.76
CA ALA A 68 -23.44 16.86 -19.19
C ALA A 68 -22.90 16.99 -17.75
N ILE A 69 -22.01 17.95 -17.51
CA ILE A 69 -21.44 18.24 -16.17
C ILE A 69 -22.54 18.56 -15.15
N LYS A 70 -23.54 19.38 -15.53
CA LYS A 70 -24.67 19.71 -14.64
C LYS A 70 -25.52 18.51 -14.22
N LYS A 71 -25.42 17.39 -14.91
CA LYS A 71 -26.10 16.15 -14.58
C LYS A 71 -25.33 15.24 -13.62
N GLN A 72 -24.08 15.57 -13.32
CA GLN A 72 -23.30 14.79 -12.36
C GLN A 72 -23.90 14.93 -10.96
N ASP A 73 -24.20 13.80 -10.32
CA ASP A 73 -24.64 13.75 -8.93
C ASP A 73 -23.44 13.48 -8.02
N LEU A 74 -22.76 14.57 -7.66
CA LEU A 74 -21.57 14.52 -6.79
C LEU A 74 -21.87 13.94 -5.40
N SER A 75 -23.08 14.18 -4.89
CA SER A 75 -23.48 13.66 -3.57
C SER A 75 -23.59 12.14 -3.58
N ARG A 76 -24.26 11.61 -4.61
CA ARG A 76 -24.41 10.16 -4.81
C ARG A 76 -23.05 9.50 -5.07
N PHE A 77 -22.22 10.10 -5.92
CA PHE A 77 -20.87 9.61 -6.16
C PHE A 77 -20.03 9.59 -4.88
N ARG A 78 -20.03 10.67 -4.09
CA ARG A 78 -19.31 10.73 -2.81
C ARG A 78 -19.75 9.63 -1.86
N SER A 79 -21.04 9.39 -1.75
CA SER A 79 -21.59 8.31 -0.91
C SER A 79 -21.11 6.92 -1.37
N TYR A 80 -21.01 6.72 -2.69
CA TYR A 80 -20.45 5.50 -3.27
C TYR A 80 -18.93 5.41 -3.01
N ALA A 81 -18.16 6.48 -3.25
CA ALA A 81 -16.75 6.56 -3.06
C ALA A 81 -16.34 6.27 -1.60
N ILE A 82 -17.04 6.88 -0.63
CA ILE A 82 -16.84 6.62 0.80
C ILE A 82 -17.06 5.14 1.12
N LYS A 83 -18.11 4.51 0.57
CA LYS A 83 -18.38 3.08 0.79
C LYS A 83 -17.30 2.18 0.19
N LYS A 84 -16.64 2.60 -0.89
CA LYS A 84 -15.57 1.85 -1.57
C LYS A 84 -14.19 2.11 -0.99
N ALA A 85 -13.87 3.38 -0.73
CA ALA A 85 -12.62 3.81 -0.10
C ALA A 85 -12.56 3.49 1.40
N SER A 86 -13.72 3.22 2.02
CA SER A 86 -13.71 2.76 3.40
C SER A 86 -13.29 1.30 3.43
N PRO A 87 -12.10 0.99 3.92
CA PRO A 87 -11.78 -0.34 4.45
C PRO A 87 -12.69 -0.69 5.65
N ALA A 88 -13.63 0.20 5.97
CA ALA A 88 -14.51 0.12 7.13
C ALA A 88 -15.47 -1.08 7.12
N LYS A 89 -15.56 -1.83 6.02
CA LYS A 89 -16.08 -3.19 6.11
C LYS A 89 -15.00 -4.22 6.42
N ALA A 90 -13.74 -3.86 6.25
CA ALA A 90 -12.64 -4.64 6.76
C ALA A 90 -12.40 -4.38 8.24
N MET A 91 -12.64 -3.17 8.74
CA MET A 91 -12.67 -2.86 10.17
C MET A 91 -14.11 -3.04 10.66
N GLY A 92 -14.51 -4.30 10.79
CA GLY A 92 -15.84 -4.67 11.26
C GLY A 92 -16.16 -4.04 12.61
N THR A 93 -17.01 -3.03 12.58
CA THR A 93 -17.84 -2.66 13.74
C THR A 93 -19.03 -3.62 13.86
N GLY A 94 -19.01 -4.73 13.17
CA GLY A 94 -20.01 -5.77 13.21
C GLY A 94 -19.35 -7.09 13.53
N ASN A 95 -19.64 -7.63 14.65
CA ASN A 95 -19.74 -9.03 15.13
C ASN A 95 -19.22 -10.17 14.22
N SER A 96 -18.16 -9.94 13.42
CA SER A 96 -17.57 -10.94 12.54
C SER A 96 -16.44 -11.75 13.18
N GLY A 97 -16.12 -11.49 14.44
CA GLY A 97 -15.06 -12.23 15.14
C GLY A 97 -13.64 -12.02 14.58
N VAL A 98 -13.49 -11.31 13.48
CA VAL A 98 -12.18 -11.02 12.89
C VAL A 98 -11.54 -9.87 13.67
N LYS A 99 -10.50 -10.19 14.41
CA LYS A 99 -9.67 -9.21 15.08
C LYS A 99 -8.51 -8.85 14.15
N TYR A 100 -8.26 -7.55 14.02
CA TYR A 100 -7.17 -7.04 13.20
C TYR A 100 -5.96 -6.72 14.07
N PHE A 101 -4.79 -6.70 13.44
CA PHE A 101 -3.57 -6.25 14.11
C PHE A 101 -3.82 -4.88 14.76
N PRO A 102 -3.48 -4.69 16.05
CA PRO A 102 -3.76 -3.45 16.77
C PRO A 102 -3.16 -2.23 16.08
N HIS A 103 -3.94 -1.16 15.97
CA HIS A 103 -3.54 0.12 15.37
C HIS A 103 -3.26 1.21 16.43
N SER A 104 -3.17 0.83 17.69
CA SER A 104 -2.83 1.70 18.80
C SER A 104 -2.02 0.94 19.86
N GLY A 105 -1.32 1.66 20.72
CA GLY A 105 -0.47 1.08 21.75
C GLY A 105 0.88 0.59 21.20
N SER A 106 1.43 -0.46 21.78
CA SER A 106 2.73 -1.02 21.42
C SER A 106 2.63 -2.52 21.14
N PRO A 107 1.89 -2.91 20.10
CA PRO A 107 1.74 -4.33 19.77
C PRO A 107 3.08 -4.94 19.32
N LYS A 108 3.23 -6.23 19.52
CA LYS A 108 4.34 -7.00 18.98
C LYS A 108 4.03 -7.44 17.56
N ALA A 109 4.99 -7.29 16.65
CA ALA A 109 4.94 -7.77 15.30
C ALA A 109 6.12 -8.71 15.05
N LEU A 110 5.83 -9.91 14.58
CA LEU A 110 6.84 -10.85 14.14
C LEU A 110 7.28 -10.51 12.72
N VAL A 111 8.58 -10.43 12.50
CA VAL A 111 9.20 -10.25 11.17
C VAL A 111 10.07 -11.46 10.88
N ILE A 112 9.67 -12.27 9.93
CA ILE A 112 10.39 -13.46 9.49
C ILE A 112 11.18 -13.10 8.23
N LEU A 113 12.50 -13.08 8.31
CA LEU A 113 13.36 -12.87 7.16
C LEU A 113 13.55 -14.19 6.42
N VAL A 114 13.29 -14.18 5.12
CA VAL A 114 13.45 -15.35 4.27
C VAL A 114 14.33 -15.07 3.07
N GLU A 115 15.16 -16.04 2.70
CA GLU A 115 15.92 -16.08 1.45
C GLU A 115 15.30 -17.09 0.50
N PHE A 116 15.21 -16.72 -0.75
CA PHE A 116 14.82 -17.67 -1.79
C PHE A 116 16.03 -18.52 -2.23
N SER A 117 15.77 -19.65 -2.85
CA SER A 117 16.85 -20.54 -3.32
C SER A 117 17.81 -19.87 -4.30
N ASP A 118 17.31 -18.85 -5.03
CA ASP A 118 18.01 -18.08 -6.07
C ASP A 118 18.38 -16.65 -5.64
N THR A 119 17.85 -16.15 -4.52
CA THR A 119 18.03 -14.74 -4.12
C THR A 119 18.31 -14.66 -2.61
N PRO A 120 19.58 -14.70 -2.21
CA PRO A 120 19.99 -14.50 -0.82
C PRO A 120 19.97 -13.01 -0.45
N PHE A 121 19.98 -12.70 0.85
CA PHE A 121 20.21 -11.34 1.32
C PHE A 121 21.62 -10.85 0.95
N GLN A 122 21.72 -9.61 0.51
CA GLN A 122 23.00 -8.99 0.14
C GLN A 122 23.98 -8.90 1.34
N SER A 123 23.47 -8.76 2.55
CA SER A 123 24.24 -8.76 3.79
C SER A 123 24.47 -10.17 4.38
N GLY A 124 23.97 -11.22 3.74
CA GLY A 124 24.08 -12.59 4.20
C GLY A 124 23.56 -12.78 5.63
N GLU A 125 24.31 -13.46 6.48
CA GLU A 125 23.95 -13.73 7.88
C GLU A 125 23.75 -12.47 8.74
N LYS A 126 24.27 -11.32 8.28
CA LYS A 126 24.09 -10.03 8.95
C LYS A 126 22.72 -9.39 8.70
N ALA A 127 21.91 -9.96 7.82
CA ALA A 127 20.60 -9.41 7.43
C ALA A 127 19.73 -9.13 8.66
N LYS A 128 19.68 -10.02 9.64
CA LYS A 128 18.91 -9.82 10.86
C LYS A 128 19.22 -8.49 11.53
N ASN A 129 20.49 -8.20 11.80
CA ASN A 129 20.91 -6.98 12.48
C ASN A 129 20.58 -5.72 11.66
N VAL A 130 20.73 -5.80 10.34
CA VAL A 130 20.41 -4.70 9.45
C VAL A 130 18.90 -4.41 9.44
N PHE A 131 18.07 -5.44 9.33
CA PHE A 131 16.60 -5.26 9.35
C PHE A 131 16.08 -4.87 10.73
N GLU A 132 16.68 -5.35 11.82
CA GLU A 132 16.39 -4.83 13.15
C GLU A 132 16.68 -3.33 13.26
N HIS A 133 17.78 -2.87 12.67
CA HIS A 133 18.10 -1.44 12.64
C HIS A 133 17.06 -0.64 11.85
N PHE A 134 16.65 -1.11 10.66
CA PHE A 134 15.59 -0.44 9.89
C PHE A 134 14.25 -0.37 10.63
N LEU A 135 13.94 -1.39 11.40
CA LEU A 135 12.64 -1.50 12.07
C LEU A 135 12.57 -0.75 13.39
N LYS A 136 13.66 -0.76 14.17
CA LYS A 136 13.69 -0.25 15.56
C LYS A 136 14.95 0.52 15.97
N GLY A 137 15.91 0.72 15.06
CA GLY A 137 17.16 1.43 15.37
C GLY A 137 16.93 2.92 15.57
N LYS A 138 17.53 3.47 16.61
CA LYS A 138 17.43 4.89 16.97
C LYS A 138 18.69 5.70 16.67
N ASP A 139 19.80 5.04 16.40
CA ASP A 139 21.11 5.69 16.26
C ASP A 139 21.54 5.69 14.79
N GLU A 140 21.45 6.86 14.15
CA GLU A 140 21.87 7.08 12.77
C GLU A 140 23.41 6.92 12.59
N ASN A 141 24.17 6.97 13.68
CA ASN A 141 25.64 6.94 13.66
C ASN A 141 26.19 5.55 13.96
N ASN A 142 25.40 4.66 14.56
CA ASN A 142 25.79 3.30 14.92
C ASN A 142 25.12 2.28 14.00
N LEU A 143 25.56 2.26 12.75
CA LEU A 143 25.02 1.37 11.74
C LEU A 143 25.58 -0.05 11.92
N PRO A 144 24.73 -1.10 11.84
CA PRO A 144 25.18 -2.47 11.97
C PRO A 144 26.04 -2.90 10.78
N ASP A 145 26.91 -3.85 11.00
CA ASP A 145 27.67 -4.52 9.94
C ASP A 145 26.73 -5.06 8.85
N GLY A 146 27.08 -4.82 7.59
CA GLY A 146 26.28 -5.24 6.45
C GLY A 146 25.23 -4.21 5.98
N TYR A 147 25.07 -3.11 6.72
CA TYR A 147 24.14 -2.02 6.34
C TYR A 147 24.49 -1.43 4.96
N GLU A 148 25.76 -1.30 4.65
CA GLU A 148 26.27 -0.78 3.39
C GLU A 148 25.83 -1.60 2.16
N ALA A 149 25.49 -2.87 2.31
CA ALA A 149 24.96 -3.70 1.23
C ALA A 149 23.65 -3.16 0.66
N TYR A 150 22.86 -2.46 1.48
CA TYR A 150 21.55 -1.90 1.10
C TYR A 150 21.59 -0.41 0.75
N THR A 151 22.73 0.25 1.00
CA THR A 151 22.89 1.68 0.67
C THR A 151 23.52 1.89 -0.71
N GLY A 152 24.16 0.89 -1.30
CA GLY A 152 24.69 0.89 -2.67
C GLY A 152 25.36 2.19 -3.10
N SER A 153 25.05 2.64 -4.31
CA SER A 153 25.52 3.92 -4.88
C SER A 153 25.00 5.17 -4.17
N TYR A 154 24.07 5.03 -3.24
CA TYR A 154 23.57 6.14 -2.43
C TYR A 154 24.53 6.59 -1.34
N LYS A 155 25.66 5.90 -1.12
CA LYS A 155 26.73 6.32 -0.17
C LYS A 155 27.14 7.78 -0.32
N ASN A 156 27.12 8.29 -1.55
CA ASN A 156 27.55 9.66 -1.87
C ASN A 156 26.46 10.71 -1.69
N ASN A 157 25.20 10.33 -1.45
CA ASN A 157 24.07 11.25 -1.47
C ASN A 157 23.49 11.55 -0.09
N ASN A 158 24.14 11.16 1.01
CA ASN A 158 23.63 11.30 2.38
C ASN A 158 22.18 10.79 2.60
N LEU A 159 21.71 9.90 1.72
CA LEU A 159 20.42 9.25 1.86
C LEU A 159 20.53 8.11 2.87
N ARG A 160 20.71 8.49 4.12
CA ARG A 160 20.60 7.55 5.25
C ARG A 160 19.15 7.53 5.70
N ASN A 161 18.70 6.37 6.15
CA ASN A 161 17.44 6.30 6.89
C ASN A 161 17.52 7.22 8.09
N LYS A 162 16.64 8.20 8.15
CA LYS A 162 16.46 9.05 9.32
C LYS A 162 15.33 8.48 10.17
N GLY A 163 15.70 7.77 11.22
CA GLY A 163 14.77 7.05 12.08
C GLY A 163 14.42 5.65 11.57
N SER A 164 13.59 4.97 12.31
CA SER A 164 13.15 3.61 12.08
C SER A 164 11.67 3.53 11.68
N VAL A 165 11.21 2.33 11.29
CA VAL A 165 9.78 2.08 11.05
C VAL A 165 8.96 2.35 12.32
N SER A 166 9.48 1.98 13.50
CA SER A 166 8.83 2.31 14.78
C SER A 166 8.70 3.81 14.99
N ASP A 167 9.75 4.59 14.68
CA ASP A 167 9.72 6.05 14.82
C ASP A 167 8.72 6.67 13.85
N TYR A 168 8.67 6.18 12.61
CA TYR A 168 7.66 6.62 11.64
C TYR A 168 6.24 6.45 12.17
N PHE A 169 5.91 5.28 12.68
CA PHE A 169 4.56 5.05 13.24
C PHE A 169 4.29 5.88 14.49
N TYR A 170 5.28 6.07 15.35
CA TYR A 170 5.18 6.93 16.51
C TYR A 170 4.83 8.36 16.11
N ASP A 171 5.57 8.94 15.17
CA ASP A 171 5.38 10.31 14.71
C ASP A 171 4.05 10.49 13.99
N MET A 172 3.71 9.58 13.06
CA MET A 172 2.46 9.63 12.29
C MET A 172 1.22 9.47 13.17
N SER A 173 1.32 8.69 14.24
CA SER A 173 0.23 8.49 15.20
C SER A 173 0.21 9.51 16.35
N LYS A 174 1.13 10.47 16.36
CA LYS A 174 1.31 11.42 17.47
C LYS A 174 1.56 10.70 18.80
N GLY A 175 2.37 9.64 18.77
CA GLY A 175 2.76 8.85 19.93
C GLY A 175 1.75 7.82 20.40
N THR A 176 0.63 7.63 19.71
CA THR A 176 -0.41 6.68 20.14
C THR A 176 -0.16 5.25 19.65
N TYR A 177 0.74 5.06 18.67
CA TYR A 177 1.08 3.75 18.12
C TYR A 177 2.59 3.58 17.95
N THR A 178 3.16 2.58 18.61
CA THR A 178 4.60 2.28 18.56
C THR A 178 4.79 0.77 18.48
N PRO A 179 4.74 0.17 17.30
CA PRO A 179 4.89 -1.27 17.13
C PRO A 179 6.29 -1.73 17.56
N LYS A 180 6.35 -2.90 18.17
CA LYS A 180 7.60 -3.56 18.56
C LYS A 180 7.84 -4.72 17.61
N PHE A 181 9.00 -4.75 16.96
CA PHE A 181 9.34 -5.76 15.99
C PHE A 181 10.27 -6.81 16.60
N ASP A 182 9.87 -8.08 16.52
CA ASP A 182 10.73 -9.22 16.81
C ASP A 182 11.18 -9.81 15.46
N VAL A 183 12.48 -9.74 15.16
CA VAL A 183 13.05 -10.17 13.88
C VAL A 183 13.71 -11.53 14.04
N VAL A 184 13.36 -12.48 13.16
CA VAL A 184 13.93 -13.83 13.13
C VAL A 184 14.41 -14.19 11.72
N GLY A 185 15.29 -15.18 11.64
CA GLY A 185 15.94 -15.59 10.39
C GLY A 185 17.28 -14.86 10.17
N PRO A 186 17.80 -14.83 8.93
CA PRO A 186 17.17 -15.29 7.67
C PRO A 186 17.04 -16.81 7.57
N TYR A 187 15.90 -17.26 7.03
CA TYR A 187 15.65 -18.68 6.71
C TYR A 187 15.69 -18.88 5.20
N LYS A 188 16.40 -19.89 4.75
CA LYS A 188 16.47 -20.24 3.34
C LYS A 188 15.30 -21.13 2.95
N LEU A 189 14.46 -20.65 2.02
CA LEU A 189 13.35 -21.41 1.46
C LEU A 189 13.81 -22.29 0.29
N ASN A 190 13.06 -23.36 0.03
CA ASN A 190 13.43 -24.35 -0.99
C ASN A 190 13.11 -23.92 -2.43
N HIS A 191 12.25 -22.92 -2.62
CA HIS A 191 11.82 -22.45 -3.92
C HIS A 191 12.44 -21.10 -4.30
N SER A 192 12.45 -20.82 -5.61
CA SER A 192 12.95 -19.56 -6.16
C SER A 192 11.98 -18.41 -5.90
N SER A 193 12.50 -17.18 -6.01
CA SER A 193 11.68 -15.97 -5.96
C SER A 193 10.56 -15.99 -7.00
N LEU A 194 10.85 -16.55 -8.17
CA LEU A 194 9.89 -16.71 -9.25
C LEU A 194 8.72 -17.66 -8.91
N TYR A 195 8.97 -18.70 -8.12
CA TYR A 195 7.92 -19.61 -7.67
C TYR A 195 6.87 -18.93 -6.79
N TYR A 196 7.32 -18.02 -5.91
CA TYR A 196 6.44 -17.32 -4.97
C TYR A 196 5.77 -16.06 -5.56
N GLY A 197 6.41 -15.39 -6.52
CA GLY A 197 5.98 -14.09 -7.03
C GLY A 197 5.69 -14.03 -8.53
N GLN A 198 5.43 -15.16 -9.21
CA GLN A 198 5.30 -15.16 -10.66
C GLN A 198 3.87 -14.90 -11.17
N GLY A 199 3.68 -13.73 -11.79
CA GLY A 199 2.60 -13.42 -12.73
C GLY A 199 1.19 -13.67 -12.17
N ASP A 200 0.33 -14.28 -12.97
CA ASP A 200 -1.07 -14.57 -12.60
C ASP A 200 -1.23 -15.68 -11.54
N LYS A 201 -0.13 -16.31 -11.12
CA LYS A 201 -0.10 -17.31 -10.07
C LYS A 201 0.54 -16.72 -8.82
N ASP A 202 -0.24 -16.03 -8.04
CA ASP A 202 0.14 -15.55 -6.73
C ASP A 202 0.28 -16.72 -5.76
N ASN A 203 1.51 -17.09 -5.41
CA ASN A 203 1.83 -18.11 -4.42
C ASN A 203 2.17 -17.49 -3.05
N THR A 204 1.66 -16.30 -2.74
CA THR A 204 1.90 -15.62 -1.47
C THR A 204 1.51 -16.47 -0.27
N TYR A 205 0.42 -17.24 -0.39
CA TYR A 205 0.03 -18.18 0.67
C TYR A 205 1.10 -19.27 0.92
N ALA A 206 1.70 -19.81 -0.13
CA ALA A 206 2.79 -20.77 0.00
C ALA A 206 4.03 -20.11 0.63
N LEU A 207 4.36 -18.86 0.25
CA LEU A 207 5.45 -18.11 0.85
C LEU A 207 5.26 -17.96 2.36
N VAL A 208 4.10 -17.51 2.80
CA VAL A 208 3.79 -17.33 4.23
C VAL A 208 3.87 -18.67 4.96
N SER A 209 3.26 -19.73 4.41
CA SER A 209 3.28 -21.07 5.01
C SER A 209 4.71 -21.61 5.16
N ASP A 210 5.53 -21.47 4.12
CA ASP A 210 6.90 -21.98 4.14
C ASP A 210 7.80 -21.15 5.06
N ALA A 211 7.59 -19.83 5.13
CA ALA A 211 8.27 -18.95 6.07
C ALA A 211 7.95 -19.32 7.52
N CYS A 212 6.67 -19.52 7.86
CA CYS A 212 6.27 -19.93 9.20
C CYS A 212 6.83 -21.29 9.58
N LYS A 213 6.78 -22.28 8.69
CA LYS A 213 7.39 -23.59 8.93
C LYS A 213 8.90 -23.54 9.15
N ALA A 214 9.60 -22.67 8.40
CA ALA A 214 11.05 -22.50 8.57
C ALA A 214 11.40 -21.85 9.91
N ALA A 215 10.54 -20.96 10.42
CA ALA A 215 10.71 -20.26 11.68
C ALA A 215 10.23 -21.05 12.91
N ASP A 216 9.41 -22.08 12.74
CA ASP A 216 8.70 -22.81 13.80
C ASP A 216 9.60 -23.32 14.92
N LYS A 217 10.84 -23.71 14.61
CA LYS A 217 11.82 -24.17 15.60
C LYS A 217 12.37 -23.06 16.50
N ASP A 218 12.28 -21.80 16.06
CA ASP A 218 12.89 -20.64 16.73
C ASP A 218 11.85 -19.66 17.28
N VAL A 219 10.57 -19.84 16.92
CA VAL A 219 9.47 -18.92 17.22
C VAL A 219 8.34 -19.63 17.95
N ASP A 220 7.99 -19.13 19.11
CA ASP A 220 6.73 -19.45 19.76
C ASP A 220 5.64 -18.49 19.24
N PHE A 221 4.85 -18.93 18.26
CA PHE A 221 3.83 -18.13 17.61
C PHE A 221 2.70 -17.72 18.54
N SER A 222 2.45 -18.48 19.63
CA SER A 222 1.43 -18.14 20.62
C SER A 222 1.67 -16.78 21.30
N ARG A 223 2.89 -16.28 21.28
CA ARG A 223 3.24 -14.95 21.81
C ARG A 223 2.74 -13.80 20.96
N TYR A 224 2.31 -14.06 19.73
CA TYR A 224 1.79 -13.09 18.78
C TYR A 224 0.29 -13.24 18.55
N ASP A 225 -0.30 -14.28 19.07
CA ASP A 225 -1.74 -14.51 19.15
C ASP A 225 -2.31 -13.72 20.36
N ALA A 226 -2.47 -12.40 20.18
CA ALA A 226 -2.87 -11.50 21.25
C ALA A 226 -4.33 -11.71 21.69
N ASP A 227 -5.12 -12.39 20.90
CA ASP A 227 -6.55 -12.59 21.14
C ASP A 227 -6.95 -14.06 21.40
N GLY A 228 -5.99 -14.97 21.28
CA GLY A 228 -6.14 -16.38 21.63
C GLY A 228 -7.04 -17.15 20.66
N ASP A 229 -7.13 -16.69 19.39
CA ASP A 229 -7.95 -17.34 18.36
C ASP A 229 -7.23 -18.47 17.60
N GLY A 230 -5.92 -18.65 17.87
CA GLY A 230 -5.08 -19.68 17.27
C GLY A 230 -4.59 -19.37 15.85
N MET A 231 -4.67 -18.11 15.41
CA MET A 231 -4.18 -17.65 14.11
C MET A 231 -3.04 -16.64 14.23
#